data_eeaf9ba37dd480eb1834b0eb0ee612cc
#
_entry.id   eeaf9ba37dd480eb1834b0eb0ee612cc
#
_cell.length_a   1.000
_cell.length_b   1.000
_cell.length_c   1.000
_cell.angle_alpha   90.00
_cell.angle_beta   90.00
_cell.angle_gamma   90.00
#
_symmetry.space_group_name_H-M   'P 1'
#
loop_
_entity.id
_entity.type
_entity.pdbx_description
1 polymer ?
#
loop_
_entity_poly.entity_id
_entity_poly.type
_entity_poly.pdbx_seq_one_letter_code
_entity_poly.pdbx_strand_id
1 'polypeptide(L)'
;MPDVLESLTPVGTEVPAGLEAACAVPGVRAFTSPTDPEVTLLVPADDEPDPEVTILIPAVNERITMEEFVQWCHRGLREAGVKGEILIVDASSDETPEIALRGGARVLHTPLRGLGRAYIDSIPYVRGRYVVMGDADCTYDFRNLKPFVDAMRGGAEYAMGSRWKGTIEKGAMPPLHQYFGTPLTTWILNRLYGSHFSDIHCGMRGITREALVRMGIVSQSWEYASEMVLKSVRMELKTTEVPVTFLKDQEGRLSHHKRSGWFSPFAAAWINLRAMFIHGAEFFLFKPGIVLTVLGLLLTLPLSFGDITVAGVTFSLLTMLVGVALTVIGLQSIYFGGLAHMFLDYGGRLRERWRRIFTYTKMMVISGSLFTLGLVLDVVLLATFISNDASLPDPSATVPHLGVLGLMLMIVGFSTFCFTLLLHATSVSYGPAAARRSE
;
A
#
# COMPACT_ATOMS: atom_id res chain seq x y z
N MET A 1 9.86 16.33 -13.09
CA MET A 1 8.64 17.15 -13.08
C MET A 1 9.09 18.55 -13.35
N PRO A 2 8.52 19.29 -14.31
CA PRO A 2 8.75 20.73 -14.39
C PRO A 2 8.37 21.33 -13.05
N ASP A 3 9.13 22.32 -12.62
CA ASP A 3 8.97 22.92 -11.29
C ASP A 3 7.59 23.59 -11.25
N VAL A 4 6.62 22.94 -10.58
CA VAL A 4 5.24 23.45 -10.45
C VAL A 4 5.28 24.84 -9.80
N LEU A 5 6.31 25.12 -9.00
CA LEU A 5 6.53 26.41 -8.35
C LEU A 5 6.79 27.55 -9.35
N GLU A 6 7.46 27.26 -10.50
CA GLU A 6 7.69 28.25 -11.56
C GLU A 6 6.43 28.53 -12.41
N SER A 7 5.45 27.61 -12.38
CA SER A 7 4.21 27.71 -13.16
C SER A 7 3.00 28.19 -12.33
N LEU A 8 3.19 28.55 -11.05
CA LEU A 8 2.14 29.06 -10.18
C LEU A 8 1.62 30.41 -10.69
N THR A 9 0.31 30.54 -10.78
CA THR A 9 -0.34 31.79 -11.17
C THR A 9 -0.77 32.54 -9.92
N PRO A 10 -0.36 33.81 -9.74
CA PRO A 10 -0.87 34.62 -8.62
C PRO A 10 -2.40 34.68 -8.66
N VAL A 11 -3.03 34.49 -7.52
CA VAL A 11 -4.48 34.65 -7.38
C VAL A 11 -4.83 36.10 -7.73
N GLY A 12 -5.76 36.28 -8.67
CA GLY A 12 -6.26 37.61 -9.04
C GLY A 12 -7.08 38.26 -7.90
N THR A 13 -7.94 39.19 -8.24
CA THR A 13 -8.80 39.89 -7.27
C THR A 13 -9.89 39.01 -6.62
N GLU A 14 -10.16 37.82 -7.19
CA GLU A 14 -11.12 36.87 -6.66
C GLU A 14 -10.39 35.85 -5.75
N VAL A 15 -10.49 36.04 -4.45
CA VAL A 15 -10.00 35.11 -3.43
C VAL A 15 -10.95 33.90 -3.39
N PRO A 16 -10.42 32.64 -3.37
CA PRO A 16 -11.27 31.47 -3.22
C PRO A 16 -12.12 31.54 -1.96
N ALA A 17 -13.39 31.09 -2.06
CA ALA A 17 -14.33 31.12 -0.94
C ALA A 17 -13.78 30.35 0.27
N GLY A 18 -13.86 30.97 1.45
CA GLY A 18 -13.34 30.40 2.70
C GLY A 18 -11.87 30.70 2.99
N LEU A 19 -11.14 31.37 2.09
CA LEU A 19 -9.75 31.78 2.30
C LEU A 19 -9.57 33.28 2.50
N GLU A 20 -10.65 34.04 2.59
CA GLU A 20 -10.58 35.50 2.71
C GLU A 20 -9.77 35.95 3.93
N ALA A 21 -9.98 35.32 5.08
CA ALA A 21 -9.26 35.62 6.30
C ALA A 21 -7.78 35.19 6.23
N ALA A 22 -7.49 34.06 5.63
CA ALA A 22 -6.11 33.57 5.42
C ALA A 22 -5.33 34.48 4.45
N CYS A 23 -5.96 34.93 3.37
CA CYS A 23 -5.36 35.89 2.42
C CYS A 23 -5.20 37.29 3.01
N ALA A 24 -5.99 37.64 4.05
CA ALA A 24 -5.87 38.93 4.74
C ALA A 24 -4.71 38.98 5.75
N VAL A 25 -4.02 37.87 6.02
CA VAL A 25 -2.82 37.85 6.86
C VAL A 25 -1.73 38.69 6.21
N PRO A 26 -1.11 39.67 6.93
CA PRO A 26 -0.17 40.60 6.35
C PRO A 26 1.02 39.93 5.65
N GLY A 27 1.29 40.33 4.40
CA GLY A 27 2.40 39.82 3.62
C GLY A 27 2.23 38.48 2.97
N VAL A 28 1.07 37.81 3.13
CA VAL A 28 0.76 36.55 2.47
C VAL A 28 0.56 36.76 0.96
N ARG A 29 1.12 35.86 0.18
CA ARG A 29 0.94 35.77 -1.27
C ARG A 29 0.16 34.49 -1.60
N ALA A 30 -0.85 34.58 -2.43
CA ALA A 30 -1.69 33.47 -2.83
C ALA A 30 -1.44 33.09 -4.30
N PHE A 31 -1.39 31.78 -4.57
CA PHE A 31 -1.14 31.22 -5.88
C PHE A 31 -2.11 30.05 -6.14
N THR A 32 -2.71 30.03 -7.33
CA THR A 32 -3.54 28.89 -7.77
C THR A 32 -2.66 27.82 -8.43
N SER A 33 -2.98 26.56 -8.18
CA SER A 33 -2.31 25.43 -8.80
C SER A 33 -2.56 25.42 -10.32
N PRO A 34 -1.54 25.19 -11.15
CA PRO A 34 -1.73 25.04 -12.58
C PRO A 34 -2.44 23.75 -12.99
N THR A 35 -2.46 22.75 -12.12
CA THR A 35 -3.02 21.41 -12.40
C THR A 35 -4.40 21.19 -11.77
N ASP A 36 -4.74 21.94 -10.74
CA ASP A 36 -6.02 21.79 -10.01
C ASP A 36 -6.48 23.17 -9.49
N PRO A 37 -7.51 23.78 -10.08
CA PRO A 37 -7.97 25.13 -9.70
C PRO A 37 -8.56 25.21 -8.29
N GLU A 38 -8.93 24.06 -7.68
CA GLU A 38 -9.40 24.01 -6.30
C GLU A 38 -8.27 24.03 -5.26
N VAL A 39 -7.00 23.93 -5.73
CA VAL A 39 -5.81 23.94 -4.87
C VAL A 39 -5.16 25.30 -4.89
N THR A 40 -5.02 25.91 -3.71
CA THR A 40 -4.40 27.24 -3.54
C THR A 40 -3.23 27.15 -2.58
N LEU A 41 -2.07 27.66 -3.01
CA LEU A 41 -0.89 27.80 -2.16
C LEU A 41 -0.82 29.21 -1.57
N LEU A 42 -0.76 29.31 -0.26
CA LEU A 42 -0.56 30.53 0.50
C LEU A 42 0.86 30.55 1.08
N VAL A 43 1.60 31.60 0.81
CA VAL A 43 3.03 31.74 1.17
C VAL A 43 3.18 32.95 2.10
N PRO A 44 3.69 32.79 3.33
CA PRO A 44 3.92 33.87 4.26
C PRO A 44 5.05 34.79 3.80
N ALA A 45 5.19 35.97 4.42
CA ALA A 45 6.19 36.96 4.07
C ALA A 45 7.64 36.51 4.37
N ASP A 46 7.81 35.74 5.44
CA ASP A 46 9.07 35.24 5.99
C ASP A 46 9.40 33.79 5.54
N ASP A 47 8.90 33.39 4.38
CA ASP A 47 9.14 32.05 3.81
C ASP A 47 10.63 31.80 3.52
N GLU A 48 11.17 30.65 3.95
CA GLU A 48 12.55 30.23 3.65
C GLU A 48 12.65 29.82 2.16
N PRO A 49 13.45 30.52 1.35
CA PRO A 49 13.48 30.28 -0.10
C PRO A 49 14.19 28.99 -0.50
N ASP A 50 15.17 28.52 0.29
CA ASP A 50 15.99 27.33 0.00
C ASP A 50 16.06 26.40 1.21
N PRO A 51 14.97 25.72 1.54
CA PRO A 51 14.91 24.82 2.68
C PRO A 51 15.63 23.49 2.41
N GLU A 52 16.42 23.04 3.38
CA GLU A 52 16.95 21.65 3.38
C GLU A 52 15.88 20.64 3.78
N VAL A 53 14.98 21.05 4.70
CA VAL A 53 13.93 20.19 5.26
C VAL A 53 12.56 20.81 5.02
N THR A 54 11.61 20.01 4.53
CA THR A 54 10.18 20.34 4.55
C THR A 54 9.51 19.53 5.65
N ILE A 55 8.86 20.19 6.60
CA ILE A 55 7.91 19.56 7.53
C ILE A 55 6.56 19.57 6.85
N LEU A 56 6.06 18.38 6.46
CA LEU A 56 4.86 18.21 5.65
C LEU A 56 3.73 17.62 6.48
N ILE A 57 2.68 18.40 6.74
CA ILE A 57 1.64 18.08 7.72
C ILE A 57 0.25 18.34 7.15
N PRO A 58 -0.58 17.31 6.98
CA PRO A 58 -2.02 17.47 6.76
C PRO A 58 -2.73 17.96 8.01
N ALA A 59 -3.66 18.89 7.84
CA ALA A 59 -4.47 19.45 8.93
C ALA A 59 -5.93 19.58 8.54
N VAL A 60 -6.84 19.29 9.49
CA VAL A 60 -8.28 19.51 9.35
C VAL A 60 -8.85 19.92 10.70
N ASN A 61 -9.19 21.20 10.85
CA ASN A 61 -9.78 21.77 12.07
C ASN A 61 -8.91 21.54 13.31
N GLU A 62 -7.66 21.97 13.23
CA GLU A 62 -6.64 21.84 14.30
C GLU A 62 -6.30 23.21 14.95
N ARG A 63 -7.23 24.18 14.96
CA ARG A 63 -7.01 25.52 15.51
C ARG A 63 -6.46 25.52 16.94
N ILE A 64 -6.79 24.50 17.75
CA ILE A 64 -6.37 24.42 19.16
C ILE A 64 -4.87 24.16 19.28
N THR A 65 -4.31 23.33 18.38
CA THR A 65 -2.93 22.85 18.46
C THR A 65 -2.00 23.56 17.48
N MET A 66 -2.54 24.19 16.42
CA MET A 66 -1.76 24.70 15.28
C MET A 66 -0.70 25.71 15.69
N GLU A 67 -0.99 26.65 16.59
CA GLU A 67 -0.01 27.64 17.03
C GLU A 67 1.19 26.99 17.73
N GLU A 68 0.92 26.14 18.72
CA GLU A 68 1.95 25.43 19.45
C GLU A 68 2.72 24.48 18.55
N PHE A 69 2.04 23.80 17.64
CA PHE A 69 2.64 22.88 16.67
C PHE A 69 3.66 23.60 15.76
N VAL A 70 3.29 24.74 15.19
CA VAL A 70 4.20 25.53 14.33
C VAL A 70 5.40 26.03 15.14
N GLN A 71 5.20 26.47 16.38
CA GLN A 71 6.31 26.85 17.28
C GLN A 71 7.25 25.67 17.55
N TRP A 72 6.72 24.45 17.79
CA TRP A 72 7.52 23.25 17.95
C TRP A 72 8.33 22.92 16.68
N CYS A 73 7.73 23.06 15.51
CA CYS A 73 8.43 22.85 14.25
C CYS A 73 9.60 23.81 14.08
N HIS A 74 9.40 25.12 14.30
CA HIS A 74 10.48 26.09 14.26
C HIS A 74 11.59 25.82 15.28
N ARG A 75 11.21 25.40 16.48
CA ARG A 75 12.18 25.01 17.49
C ARG A 75 12.99 23.81 17.05
N GLY A 76 12.33 22.77 16.54
CA GLY A 76 12.99 21.56 16.04
C GLY A 76 13.96 21.81 14.89
N LEU A 77 13.57 22.67 13.94
CA LEU A 77 14.47 23.10 12.84
C LEU A 77 15.70 23.83 13.37
N ARG A 78 15.53 24.76 14.33
CA ARG A 78 16.67 25.46 14.98
C ARG A 78 17.58 24.50 15.74
N GLU A 79 17.01 23.59 16.54
CA GLU A 79 17.79 22.60 17.32
C GLU A 79 18.51 21.58 16.43
N ALA A 80 17.93 21.26 15.27
CA ALA A 80 18.57 20.42 14.26
C ALA A 80 19.65 21.17 13.46
N GLY A 81 19.73 22.50 13.56
CA GLY A 81 20.69 23.33 12.81
C GLY A 81 20.46 23.27 11.30
N VAL A 82 19.20 23.31 10.87
CA VAL A 82 18.82 23.23 9.44
C VAL A 82 17.92 24.36 9.04
N LYS A 83 18.05 24.79 7.79
CA LYS A 83 17.06 25.64 7.14
C LYS A 83 15.86 24.77 6.77
N GLY A 84 14.66 25.19 7.10
CA GLY A 84 13.49 24.40 6.81
C GLY A 84 12.25 25.23 6.59
N GLU A 85 11.28 24.63 5.92
CA GLU A 85 9.93 25.14 5.73
C GLU A 85 8.93 24.24 6.43
N ILE A 86 7.80 24.83 6.79
CA ILE A 86 6.63 24.11 7.28
C ILE A 86 5.56 24.23 6.19
N LEU A 87 5.09 23.10 5.68
CA LEU A 87 4.02 23.04 4.67
C LEU A 87 2.82 22.33 5.28
N ILE A 88 1.79 23.11 5.62
CA ILE A 88 0.51 22.61 6.11
C ILE A 88 -0.39 22.35 4.91
N VAL A 89 -0.89 21.11 4.78
CA VAL A 89 -1.90 20.76 3.76
C VAL A 89 -3.25 20.82 4.43
N ASP A 90 -3.96 21.90 4.17
CA ASP A 90 -5.15 22.28 4.90
C ASP A 90 -6.44 21.99 4.13
N ALA A 91 -7.43 21.43 4.85
CA ALA A 91 -8.81 21.30 4.39
C ALA A 91 -9.80 21.70 5.50
N SER A 92 -9.40 22.68 6.32
CA SER A 92 -10.15 23.13 7.49
C SER A 92 -11.27 24.11 7.11
N SER A 93 -12.26 24.19 7.97
CA SER A 93 -13.31 25.21 7.94
C SER A 93 -13.25 26.17 9.13
N ASP A 94 -12.17 26.07 9.92
CA ASP A 94 -11.90 26.93 11.07
C ASP A 94 -10.66 27.80 10.83
N GLU A 95 -10.16 28.49 11.85
CA GLU A 95 -9.01 29.43 11.78
C GLU A 95 -7.63 28.74 11.64
N THR A 96 -7.59 27.43 11.35
CA THR A 96 -6.34 26.67 11.23
C THR A 96 -5.36 27.29 10.21
N PRO A 97 -5.78 27.63 8.96
CA PRO A 97 -4.87 28.17 7.96
C PRO A 97 -4.31 29.54 8.34
N GLU A 98 -5.10 30.44 8.94
CA GLU A 98 -4.66 31.76 9.39
C GLU A 98 -3.62 31.65 10.51
N ILE A 99 -3.84 30.75 11.48
CA ILE A 99 -2.90 30.53 12.59
C ILE A 99 -1.56 29.98 12.03
N ALA A 100 -1.61 29.04 11.11
CA ALA A 100 -0.44 28.48 10.48
C ALA A 100 0.39 29.55 9.72
N LEU A 101 -0.30 30.41 8.93
CA LEU A 101 0.34 31.50 8.18
C LEU A 101 0.95 32.55 9.09
N ARG A 102 0.28 32.97 10.17
CA ARG A 102 0.84 33.90 11.16
C ARG A 102 2.07 33.31 11.87
N GLY A 103 2.12 32.00 12.00
CA GLY A 103 3.28 31.27 12.52
C GLY A 103 4.43 31.12 11.52
N GLY A 104 4.31 31.61 10.27
CA GLY A 104 5.34 31.48 9.25
C GLY A 104 5.30 30.14 8.49
N ALA A 105 4.21 29.36 8.58
CA ALA A 105 4.03 28.16 7.77
C ALA A 105 3.38 28.49 6.42
N ARG A 106 3.82 27.81 5.36
CA ARG A 106 3.10 27.78 4.08
C ARG A 106 1.86 26.93 4.23
N VAL A 107 0.76 27.32 3.58
CA VAL A 107 -0.49 26.57 3.59
C VAL A 107 -0.86 26.19 2.17
N LEU A 108 -1.00 24.91 1.92
CA LEU A 108 -1.60 24.38 0.70
C LEU A 108 -3.05 24.02 1.01
N HIS A 109 -3.96 24.91 0.66
CA HIS A 109 -5.39 24.64 0.84
C HIS A 109 -5.90 23.74 -0.25
N THR A 110 -6.56 22.65 0.14
CA THR A 110 -7.09 21.60 -0.76
C THR A 110 -8.50 21.20 -0.31
N PRO A 111 -9.35 20.75 -1.23
CA PRO A 111 -10.60 20.09 -0.82
C PRO A 111 -10.34 18.86 0.07
N LEU A 112 -11.29 18.54 0.95
CA LEU A 112 -11.19 17.35 1.82
C LEU A 112 -11.36 16.07 0.99
N ARG A 113 -10.24 15.51 0.51
CA ARG A 113 -10.20 14.32 -0.35
C ARG A 113 -9.62 13.07 0.34
N GLY A 114 -9.16 13.21 1.57
CA GLY A 114 -8.57 12.15 2.38
C GLY A 114 -7.08 12.37 2.71
N LEU A 115 -6.61 11.71 3.77
CA LEU A 115 -5.28 11.94 4.33
C LEU A 115 -4.14 11.60 3.34
N GLY A 116 -4.22 10.46 2.68
CA GLY A 116 -3.21 10.08 1.66
C GLY A 116 -3.27 11.01 0.45
N ARG A 117 -4.46 11.49 0.07
CA ARG A 117 -4.62 12.45 -1.02
C ARG A 117 -3.97 13.80 -0.69
N ALA A 118 -4.07 14.27 0.55
CA ALA A 118 -3.39 15.49 0.99
C ALA A 118 -1.87 15.40 0.78
N TYR A 119 -1.26 14.26 1.11
CA TYR A 119 0.15 14.03 0.82
C TYR A 119 0.45 13.99 -0.69
N ILE A 120 -0.37 13.32 -1.50
CA ILE A 120 -0.18 13.26 -2.96
C ILE A 120 -0.23 14.66 -3.58
N ASP A 121 -1.25 15.45 -3.21
CA ASP A 121 -1.45 16.80 -3.74
C ASP A 121 -0.32 17.76 -3.33
N SER A 122 0.34 17.50 -2.19
CA SER A 122 1.42 18.33 -1.67
C SER A 122 2.81 18.07 -2.27
N ILE A 123 3.05 16.88 -2.83
CA ILE A 123 4.38 16.49 -3.35
C ILE A 123 4.98 17.53 -4.30
N PRO A 124 4.23 18.13 -5.24
CA PRO A 124 4.77 19.15 -6.15
C PRO A 124 5.25 20.43 -5.46
N TYR A 125 4.77 20.71 -4.25
CA TYR A 125 5.06 21.94 -3.49
C TYR A 125 6.15 21.78 -2.44
N VAL A 126 6.65 20.55 -2.25
CA VAL A 126 7.77 20.23 -1.36
C VAL A 126 9.06 20.74 -1.98
N ARG A 127 9.81 21.59 -1.27
CA ARG A 127 11.10 22.14 -1.72
C ARG A 127 12.29 21.47 -1.07
N GLY A 128 12.18 21.11 0.21
CA GLY A 128 13.27 20.52 0.97
C GLY A 128 13.77 19.19 0.39
N ARG A 129 15.07 18.97 0.48
CA ARG A 129 15.69 17.68 0.13
C ARG A 129 15.18 16.55 1.02
N TYR A 130 14.89 16.86 2.27
CA TYR A 130 14.36 15.92 3.26
C TYR A 130 12.94 16.33 3.65
N VAL A 131 12.07 15.37 3.81
CA VAL A 131 10.67 15.58 4.19
C VAL A 131 10.42 14.88 5.50
N VAL A 132 9.93 15.59 6.51
CA VAL A 132 9.44 15.00 7.77
C VAL A 132 7.93 15.15 7.80
N MET A 133 7.25 14.02 7.89
CA MET A 133 5.80 13.89 7.88
C MET A 133 5.30 13.60 9.30
N GLY A 134 4.05 13.95 9.58
CA GLY A 134 3.40 13.63 10.86
C GLY A 134 2.02 14.26 10.98
N ASP A 135 1.55 14.44 12.20
CA ASP A 135 0.22 14.95 12.54
C ASP A 135 0.32 16.32 13.25
N ALA A 136 -0.63 17.24 13.00
CA ALA A 136 -0.67 18.59 13.56
C ALA A 136 -1.19 18.64 15.01
N ASP A 137 -1.39 17.51 15.66
CA ASP A 137 -2.10 17.36 16.92
C ASP A 137 -1.21 17.42 18.16
N CYS A 138 0.06 17.74 18.01
CA CYS A 138 1.05 17.77 19.08
C CYS A 138 1.24 16.43 19.83
N THR A 139 0.77 15.31 19.29
CA THR A 139 1.03 13.99 19.88
C THR A 139 2.43 13.48 19.59
N TYR A 140 3.08 13.96 18.52
CA TYR A 140 4.48 13.73 18.23
C TYR A 140 5.32 14.98 18.54
N ASP A 141 6.45 14.80 19.19
CA ASP A 141 7.31 15.90 19.59
C ASP A 141 8.20 16.39 18.43
N PHE A 142 7.70 17.36 17.66
CA PHE A 142 8.42 17.98 16.56
C PHE A 142 9.59 18.91 16.99
N ARG A 143 9.78 19.12 18.28
CA ARG A 143 10.98 19.82 18.79
C ARG A 143 12.22 18.93 18.61
N ASN A 144 12.07 17.62 18.56
CA ASN A 144 13.17 16.67 18.37
C ASN A 144 13.28 16.15 16.93
N LEU A 145 13.52 17.04 15.97
CA LEU A 145 13.70 16.69 14.55
C LEU A 145 15.10 16.17 14.20
N LYS A 146 16.10 16.52 15.02
CA LYS A 146 17.51 16.25 14.74
C LYS A 146 17.80 14.78 14.39
N PRO A 147 17.26 13.76 15.10
CA PRO A 147 17.49 12.35 14.77
C PRO A 147 17.01 11.97 13.36
N PHE A 148 15.92 12.55 12.87
CA PHE A 148 15.43 12.31 11.49
C PHE A 148 16.38 12.95 10.47
N VAL A 149 16.80 14.18 10.70
CA VAL A 149 17.72 14.88 9.82
C VAL A 149 19.08 14.15 9.76
N ASP A 150 19.64 13.78 10.93
CA ASP A 150 20.89 13.04 11.00
C ASP A 150 20.80 11.68 10.27
N ALA A 151 19.70 10.96 10.44
CA ALA A 151 19.48 9.69 9.76
C ALA A 151 19.49 9.85 8.23
N MET A 152 18.76 10.86 7.71
CA MET A 152 18.69 11.14 6.26
C MET A 152 20.00 11.68 5.71
N ARG A 153 20.70 12.54 6.43
CA ARG A 153 22.06 13.00 6.08
C ARG A 153 23.06 11.84 6.11
N GLY A 154 22.86 10.85 7.00
CA GLY A 154 23.61 9.59 7.07
C GLY A 154 23.31 8.63 5.93
N GLY A 155 22.44 8.99 4.99
CA GLY A 155 22.15 8.23 3.78
C GLY A 155 20.90 7.34 3.87
N ALA A 156 20.08 7.45 4.92
CA ALA A 156 18.75 6.83 4.94
C ALA A 156 17.84 7.53 3.92
N GLU A 157 17.15 6.76 3.10
CA GLU A 157 16.14 7.27 2.17
C GLU A 157 14.76 7.31 2.83
N TYR A 158 14.53 6.46 3.85
CA TYR A 158 13.29 6.40 4.63
C TYR A 158 13.61 6.16 6.12
N ALA A 159 13.19 7.06 6.97
CA ALA A 159 13.36 7.01 8.42
C ALA A 159 11.99 6.86 9.09
N MET A 160 11.72 5.69 9.63
CA MET A 160 10.47 5.39 10.33
C MET A 160 10.57 5.79 11.79
N GLY A 161 9.64 6.60 12.29
CA GLY A 161 9.55 6.85 13.71
C GLY A 161 9.17 5.58 14.47
N SER A 162 9.67 5.40 15.67
CA SER A 162 9.28 4.30 16.55
C SER A 162 8.99 4.79 17.96
N ARG A 163 7.74 4.61 18.38
CA ARG A 163 7.29 4.89 19.74
C ARG A 163 7.85 3.86 20.73
N TRP A 164 8.11 2.63 20.28
CA TRP A 164 8.69 1.56 21.10
C TRP A 164 10.20 1.71 21.33
N LYS A 165 10.91 2.35 20.41
CA LYS A 165 12.32 2.72 20.61
C LYS A 165 12.48 4.05 21.35
N GLY A 166 11.40 4.84 21.39
CA GLY A 166 11.34 6.13 22.08
C GLY A 166 10.59 6.07 23.40
N THR A 167 9.71 7.05 23.62
CA THR A 167 8.94 7.18 24.84
C THR A 167 7.46 7.36 24.55
N ILE A 168 6.60 6.59 25.23
CA ILE A 168 5.14 6.77 25.21
C ILE A 168 4.73 7.35 26.56
N GLU A 169 4.17 8.55 26.58
CA GLU A 169 3.67 9.17 27.79
C GLU A 169 2.53 8.34 28.41
N LYS A 170 2.52 8.23 29.72
CA LYS A 170 1.51 7.42 30.41
C LYS A 170 0.09 7.91 30.09
N GLY A 171 -0.71 7.05 29.47
CA GLY A 171 -2.08 7.36 29.06
C GLY A 171 -2.21 8.03 27.67
N ALA A 172 -1.13 8.24 26.93
CA ALA A 172 -1.17 8.74 25.55
C ALA A 172 -1.76 7.70 24.58
N MET A 173 -1.61 6.42 24.86
CA MET A 173 -2.13 5.34 24.05
C MET A 173 -3.00 4.39 24.88
N PRO A 174 -4.20 3.97 24.37
CA PRO A 174 -5.02 2.97 25.05
C PRO A 174 -4.25 1.65 25.26
N PRO A 175 -4.32 1.00 26.45
CA PRO A 175 -3.53 -0.21 26.75
C PRO A 175 -3.72 -1.34 25.73
N LEU A 176 -4.94 -1.55 25.22
CA LEU A 176 -5.21 -2.56 24.20
C LEU A 176 -4.44 -2.30 22.89
N HIS A 177 -4.34 -1.03 22.47
CA HIS A 177 -3.54 -0.64 21.31
C HIS A 177 -2.05 -0.76 21.58
N GLN A 178 -1.60 -0.35 22.77
CA GLN A 178 -0.18 -0.34 23.13
C GLN A 178 0.40 -1.75 23.26
N TYR A 179 -0.28 -2.65 23.97
CA TYR A 179 0.28 -3.96 24.29
C TYR A 179 -0.13 -5.10 23.37
N PHE A 180 -1.23 -4.94 22.60
CA PHE A 180 -1.73 -5.99 21.74
C PHE A 180 -1.93 -5.52 20.29
N GLY A 181 -2.75 -4.51 20.04
CA GLY A 181 -3.16 -4.14 18.68
C GLY A 181 -1.99 -3.75 17.79
N THR A 182 -1.20 -2.76 18.19
CA THR A 182 -0.07 -2.27 17.37
C THR A 182 1.06 -3.29 17.24
N PRO A 183 1.51 -4.00 18.30
CA PRO A 183 2.52 -5.05 18.16
C PRO A 183 2.07 -6.19 17.22
N LEU A 184 0.83 -6.66 17.36
CA LEU A 184 0.29 -7.73 16.52
C LEU A 184 0.22 -7.30 15.05
N THR A 185 -0.33 -6.14 14.77
CA THR A 185 -0.44 -5.63 13.38
C THR A 185 0.93 -5.32 12.80
N THR A 186 1.86 -4.78 13.59
CA THR A 186 3.27 -4.59 13.17
C THR A 186 3.92 -5.93 12.82
N TRP A 187 3.74 -6.97 13.65
CA TRP A 187 4.28 -8.30 13.38
C TRP A 187 3.69 -8.89 12.08
N ILE A 188 2.37 -8.79 11.91
CA ILE A 188 1.70 -9.27 10.68
C ILE A 188 2.25 -8.53 9.45
N LEU A 189 2.32 -7.20 9.49
CA LEU A 189 2.82 -6.39 8.37
C LEU A 189 4.29 -6.66 8.08
N ASN A 190 5.14 -6.79 9.10
CA ASN A 190 6.53 -7.21 8.91
C ASN A 190 6.62 -8.57 8.22
N ARG A 191 5.76 -9.52 8.62
CA ARG A 191 5.74 -10.87 8.00
C ARG A 191 5.21 -10.84 6.57
N LEU A 192 4.24 -9.95 6.27
CA LEU A 192 3.67 -9.80 4.93
C LEU A 192 4.63 -9.10 3.97
N TYR A 193 5.25 -8.02 4.44
CA TYR A 193 6.05 -7.13 3.59
C TYR A 193 7.54 -7.46 3.59
N GLY A 194 8.00 -8.32 4.51
CA GLY A 194 9.42 -8.60 4.69
C GLY A 194 10.16 -7.43 5.33
N SER A 195 9.43 -6.56 6.06
CA SER A 195 10.01 -5.45 6.81
C SER A 195 10.45 -5.87 8.22
N HIS A 196 11.20 -5.00 8.90
CA HIS A 196 11.74 -5.26 10.25
C HIS A 196 11.53 -4.06 11.17
N PHE A 197 10.48 -3.27 10.94
CA PHE A 197 10.17 -2.12 11.77
C PHE A 197 9.56 -2.54 13.11
N SER A 198 9.90 -1.79 14.17
CA SER A 198 9.30 -1.99 15.49
C SER A 198 7.94 -1.30 15.63
N ASP A 199 7.64 -0.28 14.80
CA ASP A 199 6.41 0.50 14.82
C ASP A 199 5.98 0.95 13.42
N ILE A 200 5.25 0.12 12.71
CA ILE A 200 4.76 0.43 11.35
C ILE A 200 3.67 1.52 11.36
N HIS A 201 2.99 1.70 12.48
CA HIS A 201 1.87 2.64 12.60
C HIS A 201 2.27 4.01 13.15
N CYS A 202 3.56 4.29 13.33
CA CYS A 202 4.01 5.61 13.74
C CYS A 202 3.67 6.64 12.65
N GLY A 203 3.02 7.76 13.02
CA GLY A 203 2.70 8.85 12.10
C GLY A 203 3.93 9.64 11.69
N MET A 204 4.90 9.85 12.60
CA MET A 204 6.11 10.62 12.32
C MET A 204 7.10 9.82 11.49
N ARG A 205 7.47 10.35 10.31
CA ARG A 205 8.33 9.69 9.32
C ARG A 205 9.22 10.70 8.60
N GLY A 206 10.44 10.26 8.28
CA GLY A 206 11.34 11.01 7.41
C GLY A 206 11.51 10.28 6.08
N ILE A 207 11.59 11.02 4.98
CA ILE A 207 11.84 10.48 3.65
C ILE A 207 12.60 11.51 2.82
N THR A 208 13.50 11.07 1.93
CA THR A 208 14.09 11.98 0.97
C THR A 208 13.05 12.38 -0.08
N ARG A 209 13.07 13.63 -0.56
CA ARG A 209 12.15 14.12 -1.62
C ARG A 209 12.21 13.21 -2.84
N GLU A 210 13.40 12.80 -3.25
CA GLU A 210 13.59 11.89 -4.38
C GLU A 210 12.88 10.55 -4.17
N ALA A 211 13.04 9.93 -3.00
CA ALA A 211 12.37 8.68 -2.67
C ALA A 211 10.84 8.85 -2.58
N LEU A 212 10.35 9.98 -2.05
CA LEU A 212 8.91 10.29 -1.97
C LEU A 212 8.28 10.39 -3.36
N VAL A 213 8.90 11.12 -4.27
CA VAL A 213 8.45 11.25 -5.67
C VAL A 213 8.50 9.89 -6.38
N ARG A 214 9.64 9.17 -6.27
CA ARG A 214 9.82 7.85 -6.87
C ARG A 214 8.85 6.81 -6.31
N MET A 215 8.48 6.93 -5.04
CA MET A 215 7.52 6.05 -4.37
C MET A 215 6.12 6.12 -5.01
N GLY A 216 5.69 7.27 -5.51
CA GLY A 216 4.42 7.43 -6.22
C GLY A 216 3.24 6.90 -5.41
N ILE A 217 2.94 7.53 -4.26
CA ILE A 217 1.82 7.14 -3.39
C ILE A 217 0.51 7.23 -4.19
N VAL A 218 -0.35 6.22 -4.09
CA VAL A 218 -1.65 6.15 -4.77
C VAL A 218 -2.83 6.03 -3.80
N SER A 219 -2.59 5.60 -2.57
CA SER A 219 -3.61 5.46 -1.54
C SER A 219 -4.12 6.83 -1.09
N GLN A 220 -5.43 7.03 -1.09
CA GLN A 220 -6.03 8.34 -0.84
C GLN A 220 -6.41 8.58 0.63
N SER A 221 -6.44 7.54 1.47
CA SER A 221 -6.83 7.64 2.87
C SER A 221 -5.72 7.10 3.80
N TRP A 222 -6.07 6.57 4.97
CA TRP A 222 -5.14 6.08 6.00
C TRP A 222 -4.20 4.97 5.53
N GLU A 223 -4.57 4.23 4.50
CA GLU A 223 -3.77 3.16 3.90
C GLU A 223 -2.44 3.64 3.29
N TYR A 224 -2.26 4.94 3.04
CA TYR A 224 -0.97 5.51 2.59
C TYR A 224 0.19 5.11 3.50
N ALA A 225 -0.09 5.02 4.81
CA ALA A 225 0.90 4.68 5.80
C ALA A 225 1.47 3.26 5.61
N SER A 226 0.60 2.30 5.33
CA SER A 226 0.98 0.92 5.01
C SER A 226 1.60 0.81 3.62
N GLU A 227 1.12 1.60 2.65
CA GLU A 227 1.68 1.69 1.30
C GLU A 227 3.14 2.17 1.33
N MET A 228 3.45 3.22 2.10
CA MET A 228 4.81 3.73 2.23
C MET A 228 5.76 2.67 2.78
N VAL A 229 5.36 1.92 3.81
CA VAL A 229 6.18 0.83 4.37
C VAL A 229 6.40 -0.26 3.34
N LEU A 230 5.34 -0.73 2.66
CA LEU A 230 5.45 -1.74 1.62
C LEU A 230 6.39 -1.29 0.50
N LYS A 231 6.19 -0.06 0.01
CA LYS A 231 7.00 0.49 -1.08
C LYS A 231 8.44 0.72 -0.66
N SER A 232 8.70 1.14 0.59
CA SER A 232 10.08 1.30 1.08
C SER A 232 10.87 -0.02 1.02
N VAL A 233 10.23 -1.15 1.36
CA VAL A 233 10.83 -2.48 1.28
C VAL A 233 11.00 -2.93 -0.17
N ARG A 234 9.95 -2.81 -0.99
CA ARG A 234 9.98 -3.29 -2.39
C ARG A 234 10.90 -2.50 -3.30
N MET A 235 11.08 -1.23 -3.03
CA MET A 235 12.04 -0.36 -3.72
C MET A 235 13.45 -0.48 -3.15
N GLU A 236 13.65 -1.32 -2.12
CA GLU A 236 14.92 -1.52 -1.43
C GLU A 236 15.53 -0.20 -0.94
N LEU A 237 14.67 0.72 -0.43
CA LEU A 237 15.16 1.96 0.13
C LEU A 237 16.04 1.68 1.34
N LYS A 238 17.06 2.50 1.54
CA LYS A 238 17.86 2.47 2.78
C LYS A 238 17.01 2.97 3.92
N THR A 239 16.51 2.05 4.75
CA THR A 239 15.59 2.35 5.84
C THR A 239 16.30 2.36 7.20
N THR A 240 15.83 3.21 8.11
CA THR A 240 16.24 3.23 9.52
C THR A 240 15.05 3.52 10.42
N GLU A 241 15.19 3.31 11.72
CA GLU A 241 14.20 3.70 12.72
C GLU A 241 14.74 4.78 13.63
N VAL A 242 13.91 5.78 13.91
CA VAL A 242 14.21 6.91 14.78
C VAL A 242 13.31 6.84 16.01
N PRO A 243 13.86 6.88 17.24
CA PRO A 243 13.06 6.94 18.46
C PRO A 243 12.27 8.24 18.50
N VAL A 244 10.96 8.17 18.81
CA VAL A 244 10.07 9.33 18.93
C VAL A 244 9.38 9.37 20.29
N THR A 245 9.09 10.57 20.77
CA THR A 245 8.27 10.79 21.96
C THR A 245 6.81 10.94 21.53
N PHE A 246 5.94 10.13 22.12
CA PHE A 246 4.50 10.17 21.89
C PHE A 246 3.79 10.71 23.11
N LEU A 247 3.18 11.87 22.96
CA LEU A 247 2.56 12.67 24.01
C LEU A 247 1.04 12.45 24.04
N LYS A 248 0.38 12.91 25.09
CA LYS A 248 -1.08 12.90 25.18
C LYS A 248 -1.70 13.95 24.26
N ASP A 249 -2.91 13.65 23.79
CA ASP A 249 -3.80 14.66 23.16
C ASP A 249 -4.01 15.85 24.11
N GLN A 250 -4.01 17.06 23.56
CA GLN A 250 -4.34 18.27 24.32
C GLN A 250 -5.79 18.24 24.81
N GLU A 251 -6.03 18.84 25.99
CA GLU A 251 -7.38 18.95 26.54
C GLU A 251 -8.27 19.80 25.64
N GLY A 252 -9.51 19.34 25.45
CA GLY A 252 -10.50 20.02 24.59
C GLY A 252 -10.44 19.62 23.11
N ARG A 253 -9.40 18.93 22.66
CA ARG A 253 -9.30 18.39 21.30
C ARG A 253 -10.09 17.08 21.19
N LEU A 254 -10.92 16.97 20.16
CA LEU A 254 -11.56 15.71 19.79
C LEU A 254 -10.70 15.03 18.70
N SER A 255 -10.01 13.96 19.05
CA SER A 255 -9.27 13.17 18.07
C SER A 255 -10.19 12.68 16.96
N HIS A 256 -9.66 12.52 15.74
CA HIS A 256 -10.44 12.03 14.58
C HIS A 256 -11.17 10.71 14.87
N HIS A 257 -10.59 9.82 15.68
CA HIS A 257 -11.24 8.57 16.13
C HIS A 257 -12.48 8.81 16.98
N LYS A 258 -12.49 9.82 17.85
CA LYS A 258 -13.67 10.18 18.68
C LYS A 258 -14.76 10.88 17.86
N ARG A 259 -14.40 11.58 16.78
CA ARG A 259 -15.36 12.23 15.86
C ARG A 259 -16.16 11.20 15.04
N SER A 260 -15.64 9.98 14.82
CA SER A 260 -16.23 8.94 13.94
C SER A 260 -17.16 7.94 14.65
N GLY A 261 -17.41 8.08 15.96
CA GLY A 261 -18.39 7.30 16.72
C GLY A 261 -17.93 5.88 17.13
N TRP A 262 -18.85 5.09 17.73
CA TRP A 262 -18.60 3.78 18.35
C TRP A 262 -17.96 2.74 17.39
N PHE A 263 -18.32 2.74 16.10
CA PHE A 263 -17.80 1.81 15.10
C PHE A 263 -16.44 2.19 14.52
N SER A 264 -15.89 3.35 14.89
CA SER A 264 -14.61 3.86 14.35
C SER A 264 -13.43 2.88 14.47
N PRO A 265 -13.21 2.14 15.58
CA PRO A 265 -12.12 1.18 15.69
C PRO A 265 -12.24 0.03 14.67
N PHE A 266 -13.47 -0.44 14.43
CA PHE A 266 -13.74 -1.51 13.44
C PHE A 266 -13.55 -1.01 12.01
N ALA A 267 -13.98 0.22 11.71
CA ALA A 267 -13.77 0.84 10.40
C ALA A 267 -12.27 1.04 10.11
N ALA A 268 -11.51 1.54 11.07
CA ALA A 268 -10.06 1.69 10.94
C ALA A 268 -9.35 0.32 10.78
N ALA A 269 -9.76 -0.69 11.56
CA ALA A 269 -9.25 -2.05 11.43
C ALA A 269 -9.56 -2.64 10.06
N TRP A 270 -10.79 -2.42 9.54
CA TRP A 270 -11.19 -2.88 8.20
C TRP A 270 -10.39 -2.20 7.09
N ILE A 271 -10.16 -0.87 7.16
CA ILE A 271 -9.36 -0.13 6.18
C ILE A 271 -7.92 -0.70 6.15
N ASN A 272 -7.31 -0.90 7.32
CA ASN A 272 -5.98 -1.49 7.41
C ASN A 272 -5.95 -2.94 6.88
N LEU A 273 -6.94 -3.76 7.23
CA LEU A 273 -7.05 -5.14 6.74
C LEU A 273 -7.23 -5.17 5.21
N ARG A 274 -8.06 -4.28 4.65
CA ARG A 274 -8.23 -4.13 3.20
C ARG A 274 -6.91 -3.76 2.52
N ALA A 275 -6.16 -2.80 3.08
CA ALA A 275 -4.84 -2.44 2.57
C ALA A 275 -3.87 -3.63 2.62
N MET A 276 -3.90 -4.41 3.72
CA MET A 276 -3.11 -5.63 3.85
C MET A 276 -3.44 -6.66 2.77
N PHE A 277 -4.71 -6.88 2.45
CA PHE A 277 -5.13 -7.81 1.39
C PHE A 277 -4.71 -7.32 0.00
N ILE A 278 -4.92 -6.03 -0.29
CA ILE A 278 -4.57 -5.44 -1.60
C ILE A 278 -3.05 -5.50 -1.81
N HIS A 279 -2.28 -5.03 -0.85
CA HIS A 279 -0.82 -4.95 -0.98
C HIS A 279 -0.09 -6.24 -0.62
N GLY A 280 -0.74 -7.14 0.13
CA GLY A 280 -0.22 -8.44 0.55
C GLY A 280 -0.73 -9.62 -0.28
N ALA A 281 -1.23 -9.39 -1.50
CA ALA A 281 -1.79 -10.44 -2.36
C ALA A 281 -0.83 -11.63 -2.57
N GLU A 282 0.47 -11.40 -2.56
CA GLU A 282 1.48 -12.46 -2.58
C GLU A 282 1.32 -13.44 -1.42
N PHE A 283 1.18 -12.93 -0.22
CA PHE A 283 1.07 -13.75 0.97
C PHE A 283 -0.26 -14.50 1.02
N PHE A 284 -1.35 -13.84 0.67
CA PHE A 284 -2.70 -14.41 0.78
C PHE A 284 -3.09 -15.31 -0.39
N LEU A 285 -2.48 -15.13 -1.57
CA LEU A 285 -2.78 -15.92 -2.75
C LEU A 285 -1.64 -16.87 -3.12
N PHE A 286 -0.43 -16.37 -3.30
CA PHE A 286 0.66 -17.16 -3.87
C PHE A 286 1.12 -18.30 -2.95
N LYS A 287 1.43 -17.98 -1.67
CA LYS A 287 1.92 -18.99 -0.72
C LYS A 287 0.85 -20.06 -0.36
N PRO A 288 -0.39 -19.67 0.01
CA PRO A 288 -1.45 -20.67 0.21
C PRO A 288 -1.76 -21.43 -1.07
N GLY A 289 -1.70 -20.79 -2.23
CA GLY A 289 -1.90 -21.43 -3.52
C GLY A 289 -0.94 -22.57 -3.77
N ILE A 290 0.34 -22.42 -3.44
CA ILE A 290 1.33 -23.51 -3.54
C ILE A 290 0.94 -24.68 -2.64
N VAL A 291 0.57 -24.41 -1.39
CA VAL A 291 0.18 -25.45 -0.44
C VAL A 291 -1.05 -26.22 -0.93
N LEU A 292 -2.09 -25.49 -1.35
CA LEU A 292 -3.34 -26.09 -1.87
C LEU A 292 -3.07 -26.92 -3.13
N THR A 293 -2.25 -26.42 -4.07
CA THR A 293 -1.89 -27.16 -5.28
C THR A 293 -1.17 -28.45 -4.95
N VAL A 294 -0.17 -28.40 -4.06
CA VAL A 294 0.58 -29.60 -3.67
C VAL A 294 -0.31 -30.64 -2.99
N LEU A 295 -1.14 -30.20 -2.02
CA LEU A 295 -2.08 -31.09 -1.34
C LEU A 295 -3.12 -31.68 -2.32
N GLY A 296 -3.63 -30.86 -3.23
CA GLY A 296 -4.56 -31.30 -4.26
C GLY A 296 -3.95 -32.35 -5.20
N LEU A 297 -2.73 -32.12 -5.69
CA LEU A 297 -2.03 -33.07 -6.54
C LEU A 297 -1.69 -34.38 -5.82
N LEU A 298 -1.30 -34.31 -4.53
CA LEU A 298 -1.04 -35.50 -3.71
C LEU A 298 -2.29 -36.37 -3.52
N LEU A 299 -3.49 -35.77 -3.52
CA LEU A 299 -4.75 -36.52 -3.51
C LEU A 299 -5.15 -37.00 -4.90
N THR A 300 -5.06 -36.14 -5.92
CA THR A 300 -5.62 -36.43 -7.25
C THR A 300 -4.78 -37.44 -8.04
N LEU A 301 -3.45 -37.29 -8.06
CA LEU A 301 -2.61 -38.14 -8.92
C LEU A 301 -2.64 -39.60 -8.54
N PRO A 302 -2.51 -40.03 -7.26
CA PRO A 302 -2.64 -41.44 -6.91
C PRO A 302 -4.02 -41.99 -7.23
N LEU A 303 -5.09 -41.23 -6.91
CA LEU A 303 -6.47 -41.65 -7.13
C LEU A 303 -6.87 -41.65 -8.62
N SER A 304 -6.06 -41.15 -9.53
CA SER A 304 -6.34 -41.20 -10.98
C SER A 304 -6.39 -42.67 -11.53
N PHE A 305 -5.85 -43.63 -10.78
CA PHE A 305 -5.81 -45.05 -11.17
C PHE A 305 -6.90 -45.88 -10.51
N GLY A 306 -7.73 -45.28 -9.67
CA GLY A 306 -8.84 -45.94 -8.96
C GLY A 306 -8.82 -45.69 -7.45
N ASP A 307 -9.71 -46.35 -6.74
CA ASP A 307 -9.84 -46.25 -5.28
C ASP A 307 -8.59 -46.80 -4.56
N ILE A 308 -8.18 -46.12 -3.49
CA ILE A 308 -7.01 -46.52 -2.68
C ILE A 308 -7.47 -46.69 -1.22
N THR A 309 -7.18 -47.85 -0.63
CA THR A 309 -7.46 -48.12 0.79
C THR A 309 -6.19 -48.09 1.62
N VAL A 310 -6.13 -47.20 2.62
CA VAL A 310 -5.01 -47.09 3.56
C VAL A 310 -5.53 -47.19 4.99
N ALA A 311 -4.98 -48.08 5.75
CA ALA A 311 -5.36 -48.34 7.17
C ALA A 311 -6.89 -48.50 7.40
N GLY A 312 -7.58 -49.17 6.46
CA GLY A 312 -9.02 -49.39 6.54
C GLY A 312 -9.91 -48.22 6.10
N VAL A 313 -9.32 -47.10 5.65
CA VAL A 313 -10.02 -45.97 5.06
C VAL A 313 -9.88 -46.01 3.55
N THR A 314 -11.02 -46.04 2.83
CA THR A 314 -11.04 -46.02 1.36
C THR A 314 -11.17 -44.59 0.86
N PHE A 315 -10.17 -44.15 0.12
CA PHE A 315 -10.17 -42.89 -0.64
C PHE A 315 -10.73 -43.18 -2.04
N SER A 316 -11.87 -42.57 -2.31
CA SER A 316 -12.65 -42.83 -3.53
C SER A 316 -12.66 -41.63 -4.47
N LEU A 317 -13.44 -41.74 -5.54
CA LEU A 317 -13.70 -40.67 -6.50
C LEU A 317 -14.11 -39.33 -5.84
N LEU A 318 -14.90 -39.37 -4.75
CA LEU A 318 -15.29 -38.17 -4.00
C LEU A 318 -14.07 -37.48 -3.37
N THR A 319 -13.12 -38.24 -2.83
CA THR A 319 -11.87 -37.70 -2.30
C THR A 319 -11.01 -37.11 -3.42
N MET A 320 -11.00 -37.75 -4.59
CA MET A 320 -10.32 -37.23 -5.78
C MET A 320 -10.92 -35.89 -6.22
N LEU A 321 -12.25 -35.70 -6.20
CA LEU A 321 -12.88 -34.41 -6.50
C LEU A 321 -12.45 -33.30 -5.55
N VAL A 322 -12.25 -33.58 -4.26
CA VAL A 322 -11.68 -32.65 -3.30
C VAL A 322 -10.25 -32.28 -3.71
N GLY A 323 -9.44 -33.29 -4.10
CA GLY A 323 -8.08 -33.06 -4.61
C GLY A 323 -8.05 -32.16 -5.85
N VAL A 324 -8.95 -32.40 -6.81
CA VAL A 324 -9.12 -31.56 -8.01
C VAL A 324 -9.49 -30.13 -7.64
N ALA A 325 -10.46 -29.94 -6.74
CA ALA A 325 -10.86 -28.61 -6.29
C ALA A 325 -9.67 -27.86 -5.63
N LEU A 326 -8.91 -28.52 -4.76
CA LEU A 326 -7.73 -27.95 -4.12
C LEU A 326 -6.64 -27.59 -5.16
N THR A 327 -6.41 -28.46 -6.15
CA THR A 327 -5.44 -28.21 -7.22
C THR A 327 -5.82 -26.99 -8.05
N VAL A 328 -7.09 -26.91 -8.49
CA VAL A 328 -7.57 -25.81 -9.33
C VAL A 328 -7.57 -24.49 -8.56
N ILE A 329 -8.12 -24.45 -7.36
CA ILE A 329 -8.13 -23.24 -6.51
C ILE A 329 -6.71 -22.81 -6.19
N GLY A 330 -5.84 -23.75 -5.84
CA GLY A 330 -4.45 -23.49 -5.53
C GLY A 330 -3.69 -22.89 -6.72
N LEU A 331 -3.85 -23.48 -7.90
CA LEU A 331 -3.19 -22.99 -9.12
C LEU A 331 -3.72 -21.62 -9.56
N GLN A 332 -5.02 -21.38 -9.49
CA GLN A 332 -5.61 -20.06 -9.75
C GLN A 332 -5.07 -19.01 -8.76
N SER A 333 -4.94 -19.39 -7.48
CA SER A 333 -4.36 -18.51 -6.46
C SER A 333 -2.89 -18.18 -6.76
N ILE A 334 -2.10 -19.14 -7.26
CA ILE A 334 -0.73 -18.89 -7.73
C ILE A 334 -0.73 -17.90 -8.91
N TYR A 335 -1.62 -18.08 -9.88
CA TYR A 335 -1.69 -17.21 -11.05
C TYR A 335 -2.12 -15.78 -10.68
N PHE A 336 -3.16 -15.61 -9.86
CA PHE A 336 -3.58 -14.30 -9.37
C PHE A 336 -2.50 -13.64 -8.50
N GLY A 337 -1.84 -14.41 -7.63
CA GLY A 337 -0.69 -13.92 -6.86
C GLY A 337 0.47 -13.48 -7.74
N GLY A 338 0.75 -14.21 -8.83
CA GLY A 338 1.74 -13.85 -9.82
C GLY A 338 1.41 -12.56 -10.57
N LEU A 339 0.15 -12.38 -11.00
CA LEU A 339 -0.30 -11.13 -11.60
C LEU A 339 -0.21 -9.96 -10.62
N ALA A 340 -0.63 -10.16 -9.37
CA ALA A 340 -0.51 -9.15 -8.33
C ALA A 340 0.96 -8.73 -8.11
N HIS A 341 1.91 -9.68 -8.14
CA HIS A 341 3.34 -9.40 -8.11
C HIS A 341 3.79 -8.49 -9.24
N MET A 342 3.26 -8.69 -10.46
CA MET A 342 3.63 -7.86 -11.60
C MET A 342 3.08 -6.43 -11.50
N PHE A 343 1.85 -6.28 -11.02
CA PHE A 343 1.25 -4.95 -10.80
C PHE A 343 1.94 -4.17 -9.69
N LEU A 344 2.42 -4.86 -8.65
CA LEU A 344 3.06 -4.27 -7.49
C LEU A 344 4.61 -4.30 -7.56
N ASP A 345 5.18 -4.62 -8.73
CA ASP A 345 6.63 -4.67 -8.94
C ASP A 345 7.18 -3.29 -9.34
N TYR A 346 7.53 -2.50 -8.36
CA TYR A 346 8.12 -1.17 -8.54
C TYR A 346 9.58 -1.21 -9.01
N GLY A 347 10.26 -2.36 -8.82
CA GLY A 347 11.67 -2.55 -9.21
C GLY A 347 11.90 -3.28 -10.53
N GLY A 348 10.86 -3.82 -11.16
CA GLY A 348 10.93 -4.57 -12.41
C GLY A 348 11.54 -5.97 -12.33
N ARG A 349 12.20 -6.35 -11.21
CA ARG A 349 12.92 -7.63 -11.04
C ARG A 349 11.99 -8.83 -10.96
N LEU A 350 10.88 -8.71 -10.27
CA LEU A 350 9.88 -9.77 -10.14
C LEU A 350 9.21 -10.04 -11.47
N ARG A 351 8.88 -8.97 -12.20
CA ARG A 351 8.32 -9.06 -13.56
C ARG A 351 9.23 -9.83 -14.51
N GLU A 352 10.53 -9.52 -14.51
CA GLU A 352 11.51 -10.21 -15.34
C GLU A 352 11.64 -11.70 -14.93
N ARG A 353 11.62 -12.00 -13.62
CA ARG A 353 11.64 -13.39 -13.11
C ARG A 353 10.42 -14.19 -13.57
N TRP A 354 9.21 -13.60 -13.48
CA TRP A 354 7.98 -14.26 -13.95
C TRP A 354 8.01 -14.50 -15.46
N ARG A 355 8.49 -13.54 -16.25
CA ARG A 355 8.64 -13.70 -17.72
C ARG A 355 9.62 -14.80 -18.10
N ARG A 356 10.70 -14.99 -17.34
CA ARG A 356 11.66 -16.09 -17.57
C ARG A 356 11.05 -17.45 -17.28
N ILE A 357 10.27 -17.57 -16.21
CA ILE A 357 9.60 -18.82 -15.83
C ILE A 357 8.47 -19.13 -16.81
N PHE A 358 7.61 -18.13 -17.10
CA PHE A 358 6.45 -18.25 -17.98
C PHE A 358 6.72 -17.64 -19.37
N THR A 359 7.65 -18.25 -20.11
CA THR A 359 7.91 -17.86 -21.51
C THR A 359 6.68 -18.15 -22.37
N TYR A 360 6.25 -17.17 -23.19
CA TYR A 360 5.02 -17.22 -23.97
C TYR A 360 4.83 -18.53 -24.74
N THR A 361 5.76 -18.85 -25.68
CA THR A 361 5.66 -20.04 -26.53
C THR A 361 5.63 -21.34 -25.73
N LYS A 362 6.49 -21.45 -24.71
CA LYS A 362 6.57 -22.64 -23.87
C LYS A 362 5.26 -22.91 -23.12
N MET A 363 4.69 -21.86 -22.53
CA MET A 363 3.44 -21.99 -21.78
C MET A 363 2.23 -22.19 -22.68
N MET A 364 2.23 -21.63 -23.90
CA MET A 364 1.20 -21.91 -24.88
C MET A 364 1.19 -23.37 -25.32
N VAL A 365 2.37 -23.96 -25.55
CA VAL A 365 2.49 -25.39 -25.88
C VAL A 365 2.05 -26.25 -24.69
N ILE A 366 2.51 -25.94 -23.48
CA ILE A 366 2.14 -26.70 -22.27
C ILE A 366 0.63 -26.63 -22.05
N SER A 367 0.02 -25.44 -22.10
CA SER A 367 -1.41 -25.26 -21.89
C SER A 367 -2.24 -26.00 -22.94
N GLY A 368 -1.86 -25.93 -24.21
CA GLY A 368 -2.49 -26.68 -25.30
C GLY A 368 -2.37 -28.18 -25.13
N SER A 369 -1.18 -28.67 -24.75
CA SER A 369 -0.96 -30.10 -24.49
C SER A 369 -1.78 -30.62 -23.32
N LEU A 370 -1.85 -29.89 -22.20
CA LEU A 370 -2.66 -30.26 -21.05
C LEU A 370 -4.16 -30.30 -21.42
N PHE A 371 -4.64 -29.29 -22.14
CA PHE A 371 -6.04 -29.23 -22.58
C PHE A 371 -6.39 -30.38 -23.52
N THR A 372 -5.53 -30.65 -24.51
CA THR A 372 -5.75 -31.73 -25.47
C THR A 372 -5.69 -33.11 -24.80
N LEU A 373 -4.73 -33.33 -23.89
CA LEU A 373 -4.65 -34.59 -23.12
C LEU A 373 -5.91 -34.79 -22.27
N GLY A 374 -6.38 -33.73 -21.58
CA GLY A 374 -7.63 -33.78 -20.82
C GLY A 374 -8.82 -34.14 -21.69
N LEU A 375 -8.94 -33.49 -22.84
CA LEU A 375 -10.02 -33.77 -23.82
C LEU A 375 -10.01 -35.22 -24.29
N VAL A 376 -8.82 -35.78 -24.57
CA VAL A 376 -8.70 -37.19 -24.98
C VAL A 376 -9.19 -38.12 -23.89
N LEU A 377 -8.85 -37.89 -22.62
CA LEU A 377 -9.34 -38.70 -21.49
C LEU A 377 -10.85 -38.59 -21.32
N ASP A 378 -11.44 -37.41 -21.49
CA ASP A 378 -12.89 -37.24 -21.39
C ASP A 378 -13.63 -37.84 -22.58
N VAL A 379 -13.04 -37.82 -23.79
CA VAL A 379 -13.59 -38.57 -24.95
C VAL A 379 -13.62 -40.05 -24.70
N VAL A 380 -12.60 -40.61 -24.05
CA VAL A 380 -12.58 -42.05 -23.67
C VAL A 380 -13.70 -42.35 -22.66
N LEU A 381 -13.91 -41.50 -21.66
CA LEU A 381 -15.02 -41.64 -20.71
C LEU A 381 -16.39 -41.59 -21.44
N LEU A 382 -16.57 -40.61 -22.34
CA LEU A 382 -17.79 -40.47 -23.13
C LEU A 382 -18.04 -41.68 -24.05
N ALA A 383 -17.03 -42.17 -24.71
CA ALA A 383 -17.12 -43.39 -25.54
C ALA A 383 -17.53 -44.62 -24.71
N THR A 384 -16.95 -44.77 -23.51
CA THR A 384 -17.31 -45.84 -22.60
C THR A 384 -18.76 -45.72 -22.10
N PHE A 385 -19.22 -44.52 -21.78
CA PHE A 385 -20.59 -44.21 -21.40
C PHE A 385 -21.60 -44.61 -22.51
N ILE A 386 -21.30 -44.22 -23.75
CA ILE A 386 -22.13 -44.54 -24.91
C ILE A 386 -22.16 -46.08 -25.17
N SER A 387 -21.03 -46.77 -25.05
CA SER A 387 -20.94 -48.22 -25.27
C SER A 387 -21.61 -49.03 -24.18
N ASN A 388 -21.86 -48.48 -23.01
CA ASN A 388 -22.52 -49.10 -21.88
C ASN A 388 -24.02 -48.69 -21.75
N ASP A 389 -24.71 -48.53 -22.86
CA ASP A 389 -26.12 -48.14 -22.93
C ASP A 389 -26.46 -46.89 -22.07
N ALA A 390 -25.62 -45.88 -22.19
CA ALA A 390 -25.71 -44.62 -21.44
C ALA A 390 -25.68 -44.77 -19.92
N SER A 391 -25.03 -45.82 -19.43
CA SER A 391 -24.78 -46.02 -17.99
C SER A 391 -23.32 -45.68 -17.65
N LEU A 392 -23.12 -44.98 -16.51
CA LEU A 392 -21.77 -44.72 -16.01
C LEU A 392 -21.11 -46.02 -15.54
N PRO A 393 -19.81 -46.19 -15.81
CA PRO A 393 -19.02 -47.28 -15.22
C PRO A 393 -19.04 -47.23 -13.68
N ASP A 394 -18.72 -48.36 -13.04
CA ASP A 394 -18.57 -48.41 -11.58
C ASP A 394 -17.63 -47.24 -11.11
N PRO A 395 -18.05 -46.43 -10.14
CA PRO A 395 -17.24 -45.32 -9.63
C PRO A 395 -15.86 -45.73 -9.11
N SER A 396 -15.67 -46.98 -8.70
CA SER A 396 -14.36 -47.54 -8.28
C SER A 396 -13.45 -47.90 -9.44
N ALA A 397 -13.97 -47.98 -10.67
CA ALA A 397 -13.21 -48.30 -11.85
C ALA A 397 -12.26 -47.15 -12.29
N THR A 398 -11.19 -47.50 -12.99
CA THR A 398 -10.18 -46.50 -13.45
C THR A 398 -10.75 -45.48 -14.43
N VAL A 399 -11.72 -45.82 -15.26
CA VAL A 399 -12.25 -44.93 -16.33
C VAL A 399 -12.90 -43.66 -15.78
N PRO A 400 -13.82 -43.71 -14.76
CA PRO A 400 -14.34 -42.46 -14.15
C PRO A 400 -13.25 -41.59 -13.52
N HIS A 401 -12.25 -42.21 -12.88
CA HIS A 401 -11.13 -41.47 -12.30
C HIS A 401 -10.27 -40.75 -13.36
N LEU A 402 -10.00 -41.41 -14.48
CA LEU A 402 -9.31 -40.80 -15.62
C LEU A 402 -10.11 -39.67 -16.25
N GLY A 403 -11.45 -39.77 -16.33
CA GLY A 403 -12.29 -38.66 -16.77
C GLY A 403 -12.23 -37.46 -15.84
N VAL A 404 -12.28 -37.67 -14.51
CA VAL A 404 -12.09 -36.57 -13.56
C VAL A 404 -10.70 -35.94 -13.67
N LEU A 405 -9.67 -36.74 -13.91
CA LEU A 405 -8.33 -36.21 -14.23
C LEU A 405 -8.34 -35.42 -15.54
N GLY A 406 -9.04 -35.90 -16.57
CA GLY A 406 -9.21 -35.22 -17.87
C GLY A 406 -9.81 -33.85 -17.69
N LEU A 407 -10.92 -33.75 -16.98
CA LEU A 407 -11.56 -32.48 -16.65
C LEU A 407 -10.62 -31.51 -15.91
N MET A 408 -9.88 -32.00 -14.92
CA MET A 408 -8.86 -31.19 -14.23
C MET A 408 -7.82 -30.66 -15.19
N LEU A 409 -7.27 -31.51 -16.06
CA LEU A 409 -6.24 -31.10 -17.03
C LEU A 409 -6.76 -30.06 -18.03
N MET A 410 -8.01 -30.15 -18.47
CA MET A 410 -8.63 -29.14 -19.32
C MET A 410 -8.74 -27.80 -18.60
N ILE A 411 -9.23 -27.79 -17.36
CA ILE A 411 -9.35 -26.56 -16.55
C ILE A 411 -7.96 -25.94 -16.31
N VAL A 412 -6.98 -26.76 -15.93
CA VAL A 412 -5.61 -26.33 -15.70
C VAL A 412 -4.98 -25.78 -16.98
N GLY A 413 -5.14 -26.48 -18.10
CA GLY A 413 -4.62 -26.04 -19.40
C GLY A 413 -5.22 -24.69 -19.82
N PHE A 414 -6.54 -24.53 -19.74
CA PHE A 414 -7.22 -23.29 -20.06
C PHE A 414 -6.82 -22.13 -19.12
N SER A 415 -6.75 -22.40 -17.81
CA SER A 415 -6.31 -21.40 -16.81
C SER A 415 -4.88 -20.95 -17.06
N THR A 416 -3.98 -21.88 -17.42
CA THR A 416 -2.58 -21.57 -17.78
C THR A 416 -2.49 -20.72 -19.05
N PHE A 417 -3.33 -21.01 -20.03
CA PHE A 417 -3.45 -20.20 -21.25
C PHE A 417 -3.87 -18.76 -20.91
N CYS A 418 -4.97 -18.59 -20.18
CA CYS A 418 -5.45 -17.26 -19.77
C CYS A 418 -4.41 -16.48 -18.97
N PHE A 419 -3.76 -17.13 -18.00
CA PHE A 419 -2.71 -16.51 -17.20
C PHE A 419 -1.53 -16.05 -18.06
N THR A 420 -1.10 -16.89 -19.01
CA THR A 420 0.02 -16.57 -19.92
C THR A 420 -0.31 -15.35 -20.79
N LEU A 421 -1.52 -15.27 -21.33
CA LEU A 421 -1.97 -14.11 -22.10
C LEU A 421 -1.94 -12.84 -21.26
N LEU A 422 -2.53 -12.87 -20.06
CA LEU A 422 -2.58 -11.71 -19.16
C LEU A 422 -1.19 -11.28 -18.72
N LEU A 423 -0.31 -12.23 -18.38
CA LEU A 423 1.07 -11.97 -17.98
C LEU A 423 1.84 -11.20 -19.07
N HIS A 424 1.70 -11.60 -20.32
CA HIS A 424 2.39 -10.95 -21.44
C HIS A 424 1.71 -9.65 -21.88
N ALA A 425 0.38 -9.55 -21.82
CA ALA A 425 -0.34 -8.32 -22.11
C ALA A 425 0.04 -7.19 -21.12
N THR A 426 0.11 -7.49 -19.82
CA THR A 426 0.54 -6.51 -18.80
C THR A 426 1.98 -6.06 -19.01
N SER A 427 2.85 -6.95 -19.51
CA SER A 427 4.25 -6.59 -19.78
C SER A 427 4.41 -5.60 -20.94
N VAL A 428 3.50 -5.60 -21.90
CA VAL A 428 3.49 -4.63 -23.03
C VAL A 428 3.04 -3.25 -22.54
N SER A 429 2.04 -3.19 -21.67
CA SER A 429 1.49 -1.93 -21.14
C SER A 429 2.47 -1.16 -20.25
N TYR A 430 3.41 -1.84 -19.59
CA TYR A 430 4.44 -1.27 -18.71
C TYR A 430 5.85 -1.28 -19.34
N GLY A 431 5.96 -1.36 -20.66
CA GLY A 431 7.21 -1.28 -21.40
C GLY A 431 7.85 0.13 -21.41
N PRO A 432 9.04 0.30 -22.03
CA PRO A 432 9.83 1.54 -22.00
C PRO A 432 9.09 2.82 -22.46
N ALA A 433 7.97 2.68 -23.18
CA ALA A 433 7.12 3.80 -23.58
C ALA A 433 6.30 4.41 -22.42
N ALA A 434 6.03 3.65 -21.36
CA ALA A 434 5.38 4.18 -20.16
C ALA A 434 6.36 4.94 -19.26
N ALA A 435 7.64 4.57 -19.27
CA ALA A 435 8.70 5.29 -18.56
C ALA A 435 8.97 6.69 -19.15
N ARG A 436 8.72 6.90 -20.46
CA ARG A 436 8.86 8.22 -21.12
C ARG A 436 7.67 9.16 -20.94
N ARG A 437 6.56 8.71 -20.35
CA ARG A 437 5.42 9.59 -20.00
C ARG A 437 5.48 10.12 -18.58
N SER A 438 6.47 9.68 -17.80
CA SER A 438 6.73 10.14 -16.43
C SER A 438 7.98 11.06 -16.35
N GLU A 439 8.64 11.31 -17.48
CA GLU A 439 9.61 12.39 -17.70
C GLU A 439 8.90 13.62 -18.30
#